data_f54c8721fe575cbaee818882b086c9bb
#
_entry.id   f54c8721fe575cbaee818882b086c9bb
#
_cell.length_a   1.000
_cell.length_b   1.000
_cell.length_c   1.000
_cell.angle_alpha   90.00
_cell.angle_beta   90.00
_cell.angle_gamma   90.00
#
_symmetry.space_group_name_H-M   'P 1'
#
loop_
_entity.id
_entity.type
_entity.pdbx_description
1 polymer ?
#
loop_
_entity_poly.entity_id
_entity_poly.type
_entity_poly.pdbx_seq_one_letter_code
_entity_poly.pdbx_strand_id
1 'polypeptide(L)'
;MEQQVTTISFFKFSSFRAKLWAFGMMQFAHRPMNKVSGLEFYKLMGTGKARFNPFPDWSVYGIVQIWENEAAADHYFNSNTLFFRYQEKAQKNWVLFMRNKIARGKWNGSNPFRSYKEGIPEPSFIAAITRATIKTKLLLSFWKFVPKSQTHLFDNEGLLFTKGIGEVPFKQMATFSLWKDEHALNSFAYQSKGHVKAIGKTRKLDWYKEELFARFQVFKFIGDWELNMPINQNS
;
A
#
# COMPACT_ATOMS: atom_id res chain seq x y z
N MET A 1 5.30 -2.84 26.01
CA MET A 1 6.17 -3.19 24.86
C MET A 1 5.88 -2.21 23.75
N GLU A 2 6.89 -1.58 23.21
CA GLU A 2 6.73 -0.69 22.05
C GLU A 2 6.15 -1.47 20.86
N GLN A 3 5.22 -0.85 20.15
CA GLN A 3 4.40 -1.57 19.19
C GLN A 3 4.80 -1.20 17.77
N GLN A 4 4.94 -2.23 16.93
CA GLN A 4 5.28 -2.09 15.51
C GLN A 4 4.32 -1.14 14.80
N VAL A 5 4.86 -0.21 14.01
CA VAL A 5 4.12 0.70 13.15
C VAL A 5 4.42 0.40 11.69
N THR A 6 3.41 0.42 10.86
CA THR A 6 3.56 0.36 9.41
C THR A 6 3.24 1.73 8.82
N THR A 7 4.11 2.23 7.95
CA THR A 7 3.80 3.41 7.16
C THR A 7 3.72 3.08 5.67
N ILE A 8 2.84 3.77 4.96
CA ILE A 8 2.86 3.80 3.51
C ILE A 8 2.91 5.25 3.05
N SER A 9 3.89 5.55 2.23
CA SER A 9 4.07 6.87 1.63
C SER A 9 3.73 6.82 0.16
N PHE A 10 3.04 7.85 -0.35
CA PHE A 10 2.84 8.09 -1.77
C PHE A 10 3.43 9.45 -2.16
N PHE A 11 4.12 9.48 -3.29
CA PHE A 11 4.75 10.69 -3.84
C PHE A 11 4.30 10.87 -5.29
N LYS A 12 3.75 12.04 -5.62
CA LYS A 12 3.36 12.42 -6.98
C LYS A 12 4.37 13.38 -7.57
N PHE A 13 4.92 13.05 -8.73
CA PHE A 13 5.91 13.84 -9.45
C PHE A 13 5.31 14.39 -10.76
N SER A 14 5.46 15.68 -11.00
CA SER A 14 4.91 16.35 -12.19
C SER A 14 5.91 16.46 -13.33
N SER A 15 7.14 16.96 -13.05
CA SER A 15 8.13 17.19 -14.09
C SER A 15 8.81 15.90 -14.57
N PHE A 16 9.26 15.89 -15.82
CA PHE A 16 9.99 14.76 -16.39
C PHE A 16 11.26 14.43 -15.58
N ARG A 17 12.03 15.46 -15.17
CA ARG A 17 13.25 15.26 -14.36
C ARG A 17 12.95 14.62 -13.01
N ALA A 18 11.87 15.05 -12.35
CA ALA A 18 11.47 14.48 -11.07
C ALA A 18 11.00 13.02 -11.22
N LYS A 19 10.26 12.69 -12.28
CA LYS A 19 9.85 11.31 -12.60
C LYS A 19 11.05 10.41 -12.87
N LEU A 20 12.03 10.88 -13.64
CA LEU A 20 13.26 10.15 -13.93
C LEU A 20 14.08 9.92 -12.65
N TRP A 21 14.19 10.95 -11.80
CA TRP A 21 14.83 10.83 -10.50
C TRP A 21 14.12 9.79 -9.62
N ALA A 22 12.78 9.84 -9.52
CA ALA A 22 11.99 8.91 -8.73
C ALA A 22 12.14 7.46 -9.24
N PHE A 23 12.18 7.27 -10.55
CA PHE A 23 12.47 5.96 -11.16
C PHE A 23 13.86 5.46 -10.75
N GLY A 24 14.90 6.31 -10.82
CA GLY A 24 16.25 5.95 -10.35
C GLY A 24 16.27 5.58 -8.87
N MET A 25 15.45 6.25 -8.05
CA MET A 25 15.36 5.96 -6.61
C MET A 25 14.77 4.58 -6.30
N MET A 26 14.07 3.94 -7.23
CA MET A 26 13.66 2.53 -7.08
C MET A 26 14.87 1.60 -6.88
N GLN A 27 16.05 1.99 -7.34
CA GLN A 27 17.30 1.28 -7.11
C GLN A 27 18.19 1.95 -6.06
N PHE A 28 18.38 3.28 -6.15
CA PHE A 28 19.38 3.98 -5.35
C PHE A 28 18.95 4.23 -3.90
N ALA A 29 17.64 4.22 -3.59
CA ALA A 29 17.15 4.39 -2.23
C ALA A 29 17.42 3.17 -1.33
N HIS A 30 17.71 2.00 -1.86
CA HIS A 30 18.01 0.81 -1.04
C HIS A 30 19.21 1.04 -0.12
N ARG A 31 20.28 1.67 -0.61
CA ARG A 31 21.49 1.89 0.18
C ARG A 31 21.26 2.76 1.43
N PRO A 32 20.63 3.94 1.35
CA PRO A 32 20.31 4.73 2.53
C PRO A 32 19.22 4.07 3.39
N MET A 33 18.20 3.41 2.82
CA MET A 33 17.14 2.75 3.57
C MET A 33 17.67 1.62 4.47
N ASN A 34 18.63 0.84 4.00
CA ASN A 34 19.24 -0.23 4.79
C ASN A 34 20.05 0.26 6.01
N LYS A 35 20.26 1.59 6.14
CA LYS A 35 20.96 2.22 7.26
C LYS A 35 20.04 2.92 8.24
N VAL A 36 18.74 2.88 8.00
CA VAL A 36 17.75 3.58 8.84
C VAL A 36 17.54 2.76 10.12
N SER A 37 17.81 3.37 11.26
CA SER A 37 17.59 2.75 12.57
C SER A 37 16.09 2.56 12.83
N GLY A 38 15.72 1.44 13.45
CA GLY A 38 14.34 1.09 13.77
C GLY A 38 13.48 0.68 12.56
N LEU A 39 14.03 0.65 11.34
CA LEU A 39 13.35 0.16 10.15
C LEU A 39 13.56 -1.35 10.01
N GLU A 40 12.51 -2.14 10.25
CA GLU A 40 12.58 -3.61 10.22
C GLU A 40 12.37 -4.19 8.81
N PHE A 41 11.57 -3.50 8.00
CA PHE A 41 11.24 -3.96 6.64
C PHE A 41 10.84 -2.77 5.77
N TYR A 42 11.15 -2.79 4.49
CA TYR A 42 10.65 -1.80 3.54
C TYR A 42 10.52 -2.36 2.13
N LYS A 43 9.68 -1.70 1.35
CA LYS A 43 9.52 -1.93 -0.09
C LYS A 43 9.39 -0.63 -0.84
N LEU A 44 10.20 -0.47 -1.87
CA LEU A 44 10.06 0.57 -2.87
C LEU A 44 9.08 0.07 -3.92
N MET A 45 8.03 0.85 -4.21
CA MET A 45 6.93 0.41 -5.04
C MET A 45 6.71 1.38 -6.19
N GLY A 46 6.75 0.88 -7.41
CA GLY A 46 6.12 1.55 -8.53
C GLY A 46 4.59 1.48 -8.41
N THR A 47 3.86 2.29 -9.16
CA THR A 47 2.40 2.23 -9.17
C THR A 47 1.84 1.93 -10.55
N GLY A 48 0.66 1.33 -10.61
CA GLY A 48 -0.12 1.15 -11.83
C GLY A 48 -0.98 2.38 -12.13
N LYS A 49 -1.39 2.53 -13.38
CA LYS A 49 -2.37 3.54 -13.78
C LYS A 49 -3.72 3.29 -13.11
N ALA A 50 -4.63 4.26 -13.20
CA ALA A 50 -5.97 4.17 -12.62
C ALA A 50 -6.71 2.90 -13.04
N ARG A 51 -7.66 2.46 -12.20
CA ARG A 51 -8.49 1.27 -12.41
C ARG A 51 -7.66 0.00 -12.62
N PHE A 52 -6.55 -0.14 -11.86
CA PHE A 52 -5.62 -1.28 -11.91
C PHE A 52 -5.15 -1.66 -13.32
N ASN A 53 -5.03 -0.68 -14.18
CA ASN A 53 -4.37 -0.87 -15.46
C ASN A 53 -2.92 -1.34 -15.17
N PRO A 54 -2.46 -2.44 -15.77
CA PRO A 54 -1.15 -3.02 -15.47
C PRO A 54 0.04 -2.15 -15.88
N PHE A 55 -0.19 -1.17 -16.75
CA PHE A 55 0.89 -0.29 -17.19
C PHE A 55 1.33 0.66 -16.07
N PRO A 56 2.64 0.88 -15.93
CA PRO A 56 3.19 1.77 -14.91
C PRO A 56 2.67 3.20 -15.01
N ASP A 57 2.40 3.78 -13.85
CA ASP A 57 2.19 5.21 -13.67
C ASP A 57 3.51 5.85 -13.23
N TRP A 58 4.24 6.42 -14.15
CA TRP A 58 5.55 7.04 -13.91
C TRP A 58 5.48 8.32 -13.06
N SER A 59 4.29 8.78 -12.74
CA SER A 59 4.09 9.99 -11.94
C SER A 59 3.92 9.72 -10.46
N VAL A 60 3.65 8.47 -10.04
CA VAL A 60 3.38 8.13 -8.64
C VAL A 60 4.23 6.95 -8.20
N TYR A 61 4.87 7.08 -7.04
CA TYR A 61 5.64 6.03 -6.39
C TYR A 61 5.20 5.88 -4.94
N GLY A 62 5.32 4.65 -4.42
CA GLY A 62 5.00 4.36 -3.04
C GLY A 62 6.20 3.77 -2.29
N ILE A 63 6.22 3.93 -0.97
CA ILE A 63 7.16 3.26 -0.08
C ILE A 63 6.36 2.66 1.07
N VAL A 64 6.45 1.34 1.25
CA VAL A 64 5.94 0.65 2.44
C VAL A 64 7.11 0.47 3.40
N GLN A 65 6.93 0.84 4.66
CA GLN A 65 7.95 0.73 5.71
C GLN A 65 7.32 0.16 6.97
N ILE A 66 8.06 -0.70 7.65
CA ILE A 66 7.66 -1.30 8.92
C ILE A 66 8.72 -0.95 9.96
N TRP A 67 8.28 -0.35 11.05
CA TRP A 67 9.09 0.24 12.08
C TRP A 67 8.94 -0.54 13.38
N GLU A 68 9.99 -0.67 14.14
CA GLU A 68 9.97 -1.30 15.46
C GLU A 68 8.95 -0.62 16.40
N ASN A 69 8.78 0.72 16.27
CA ASN A 69 7.84 1.53 17.04
C ASN A 69 7.51 2.86 16.34
N GLU A 70 6.61 3.64 16.95
CA GLU A 70 6.18 4.95 16.43
C GLU A 70 7.29 6.00 16.51
N ALA A 71 8.11 5.98 17.56
CA ALA A 71 9.21 6.93 17.74
C ALA A 71 10.26 6.82 16.62
N ALA A 72 10.59 5.59 16.21
CA ALA A 72 11.50 5.35 15.08
C ALA A 72 10.91 5.87 13.76
N ALA A 73 9.61 5.65 13.53
CA ALA A 73 8.92 6.20 12.37
C ALA A 73 8.92 7.74 12.39
N ASP A 74 8.54 8.34 13.50
CA ASP A 74 8.51 9.80 13.66
C ASP A 74 9.89 10.42 13.48
N HIS A 75 10.91 9.82 14.05
CA HIS A 75 12.28 10.28 13.86
C HIS A 75 12.66 10.31 12.37
N TYR A 76 12.35 9.24 11.62
CA TYR A 76 12.61 9.19 10.18
C TYR A 76 11.89 10.32 9.42
N PHE A 77 10.59 10.49 9.63
CA PHE A 77 9.81 11.47 8.89
C PHE A 77 10.12 12.92 9.28
N ASN A 78 10.68 13.16 10.47
CA ASN A 78 11.06 14.49 10.94
C ASN A 78 12.53 14.87 10.71
N SER A 79 13.42 13.91 10.41
CA SER A 79 14.86 14.20 10.35
C SER A 79 15.61 13.58 9.16
N ASN A 80 15.00 12.62 8.44
CA ASN A 80 15.74 11.87 7.44
C ASN A 80 15.87 12.63 6.11
N THR A 81 17.11 12.82 5.68
CA THR A 81 17.44 13.52 4.44
C THR A 81 16.88 12.86 3.18
N LEU A 82 16.72 11.52 3.17
CA LEU A 82 16.12 10.82 2.05
C LEU A 82 14.65 11.19 1.90
N PHE A 83 13.89 11.20 3.01
CA PHE A 83 12.48 11.58 3.00
C PHE A 83 12.31 13.03 2.54
N PHE A 84 13.10 13.96 3.05
CA PHE A 84 13.06 15.37 2.63
C PHE A 84 13.37 15.55 1.14
N ARG A 85 14.30 14.76 0.58
CA ARG A 85 14.56 14.79 -0.87
C ARG A 85 13.38 14.29 -1.70
N TYR A 86 12.62 13.31 -1.20
CA TYR A 86 11.37 12.89 -1.86
C TYR A 86 10.32 13.99 -1.79
N GLN A 87 10.15 14.63 -0.63
CA GLN A 87 9.20 15.75 -0.46
C GLN A 87 9.54 16.93 -1.37
N GLU A 88 10.81 17.36 -1.39
CA GLU A 88 11.29 18.49 -2.22
C GLU A 88 10.98 18.29 -3.71
N LYS A 89 11.12 17.06 -4.21
CA LYS A 89 10.93 16.75 -5.63
C LYS A 89 9.50 16.39 -6.00
N ALA A 90 8.70 16.00 -5.03
CA ALA A 90 7.31 15.64 -5.23
C ALA A 90 6.43 16.90 -5.31
N GLN A 91 5.44 16.88 -6.19
CA GLN A 91 4.38 17.87 -6.22
C GLN A 91 3.43 17.71 -5.03
N LYS A 92 3.19 16.45 -4.64
CA LYS A 92 2.38 16.05 -3.49
C LYS A 92 3.00 14.84 -2.82
N ASN A 93 2.87 14.78 -1.52
CA ASN A 93 3.22 13.59 -0.75
C ASN A 93 2.18 13.32 0.33
N TRP A 94 2.02 12.06 0.67
CA TRP A 94 1.10 11.62 1.68
C TRP A 94 1.65 10.39 2.39
N VAL A 95 1.64 10.40 3.71
CA VAL A 95 2.10 9.29 4.54
C VAL A 95 0.99 8.89 5.49
N LEU A 96 0.67 7.61 5.53
CA LEU A 96 -0.26 7.02 6.49
C LEU A 96 0.51 6.20 7.50
N PHE A 97 0.24 6.44 8.78
CA PHE A 97 0.72 5.63 9.89
C PHE A 97 -0.38 4.66 10.31
N MET A 98 -0.03 3.39 10.40
CA MET A 98 -0.99 2.32 10.54
C MET A 98 -0.52 1.27 11.55
N ARG A 99 -1.46 0.68 12.29
CA ARG A 99 -1.24 -0.49 13.15
C ARG A 99 -1.91 -1.71 12.55
N ASN A 100 -1.19 -2.82 12.49
CA ASN A 100 -1.71 -4.03 11.87
C ASN A 100 -2.73 -4.72 12.79
N LYS A 101 -3.96 -4.92 12.30
CA LYS A 101 -5.02 -5.69 12.99
C LYS A 101 -4.85 -7.19 12.72
N ILE A 102 -4.62 -7.53 11.46
CA ILE A 102 -4.48 -8.92 11.02
C ILE A 102 -3.62 -8.98 9.76
N ALA A 103 -2.72 -9.94 9.70
CA ALA A 103 -1.98 -10.27 8.48
C ALA A 103 -1.91 -11.79 8.31
N ARG A 104 -2.07 -12.24 7.07
CA ARG A 104 -2.01 -13.65 6.67
C ARG A 104 -1.21 -13.78 5.39
N GLY A 105 -0.39 -14.83 5.30
CA GLY A 105 0.45 -15.08 4.14
C GLY A 105 1.87 -14.59 4.33
N LYS A 106 2.58 -14.40 3.21
CA LYS A 106 4.02 -14.09 3.20
C LYS A 106 4.35 -12.97 2.24
N TRP A 107 5.40 -12.23 2.57
CA TRP A 107 6.05 -11.24 1.72
C TRP A 107 7.56 -11.49 1.73
N ASN A 108 8.09 -12.02 0.63
CA ASN A 108 9.47 -12.49 0.53
C ASN A 108 9.81 -13.60 1.57
N GLY A 109 8.93 -14.61 1.67
CA GLY A 109 9.15 -15.80 2.47
C GLY A 109 8.69 -15.72 3.93
N SER A 110 8.42 -14.54 4.48
CA SER A 110 7.95 -14.34 5.86
C SER A 110 6.77 -13.36 5.93
N ASN A 111 6.08 -13.35 7.07
CA ASN A 111 5.10 -12.29 7.36
C ASN A 111 5.81 -11.18 8.14
N PRO A 112 5.96 -9.97 7.57
CA PRO A 112 6.67 -8.90 8.25
C PRO A 112 5.82 -8.17 9.31
N PHE A 113 4.51 -8.41 9.36
CA PHE A 113 3.58 -7.67 10.22
C PHE A 113 3.34 -8.39 11.54
N ARG A 114 3.52 -7.70 12.65
CA ARG A 114 3.07 -8.13 13.98
C ARG A 114 1.68 -7.55 14.25
N SER A 115 0.75 -8.39 14.71
CA SER A 115 -0.61 -7.93 15.02
C SER A 115 -0.63 -7.06 16.27
N TYR A 116 -1.34 -5.95 16.17
CA TYR A 116 -1.64 -5.06 17.27
C TYR A 116 -2.82 -5.61 18.09
N LYS A 117 -2.63 -5.77 19.39
CA LYS A 117 -3.64 -6.39 20.27
C LYS A 117 -4.60 -5.37 20.89
N GLU A 118 -4.15 -4.14 21.10
CA GLU A 118 -4.98 -3.08 21.68
C GLU A 118 -5.69 -2.31 20.56
N GLY A 119 -6.97 -2.03 20.72
CA GLY A 119 -7.73 -1.27 19.73
C GLY A 119 -7.31 0.20 19.69
N ILE A 120 -7.20 0.77 18.49
CA ILE A 120 -7.19 2.21 18.32
C ILE A 120 -8.64 2.67 18.51
N PRO A 121 -8.88 3.78 19.26
CA PRO A 121 -10.25 4.29 19.43
C PRO A 121 -10.96 4.47 18.09
N GLU A 122 -12.21 4.08 18.03
CA GLU A 122 -13.11 4.33 16.89
C GLU A 122 -13.70 5.76 16.99
N PRO A 123 -14.01 6.44 15.86
CA PRO A 123 -13.90 5.92 14.50
C PRO A 123 -12.49 6.01 13.93
N SER A 124 -12.04 4.99 13.23
CA SER A 124 -10.74 4.96 12.56
C SER A 124 -10.86 4.47 11.13
N PHE A 125 -10.05 5.04 10.23
CA PHE A 125 -9.96 4.56 8.86
C PHE A 125 -9.28 3.20 8.82
N ILE A 126 -9.76 2.36 7.90
CA ILE A 126 -9.21 1.03 7.68
C ILE A 126 -8.42 0.99 6.38
N ALA A 127 -7.18 0.55 6.44
CA ALA A 127 -6.39 0.29 5.26
C ALA A 127 -6.23 -1.22 5.03
N ALA A 128 -6.11 -1.62 3.78
CA ALA A 128 -5.81 -2.99 3.41
C ALA A 128 -4.69 -3.05 2.36
N ILE A 129 -3.79 -4.01 2.53
CA ILE A 129 -2.79 -4.38 1.53
C ILE A 129 -3.06 -5.83 1.13
N THR A 130 -3.29 -6.04 -0.15
CA THR A 130 -3.38 -7.39 -0.75
C THR A 130 -2.26 -7.53 -1.75
N ARG A 131 -1.32 -8.42 -1.50
CA ARG A 131 -0.12 -8.61 -2.30
C ARG A 131 -0.05 -10.02 -2.87
N ALA A 132 0.42 -10.16 -4.10
CA ALA A 132 0.66 -11.46 -4.72
C ALA A 132 1.92 -11.45 -5.60
N THR A 133 2.64 -12.57 -5.59
CA THR A 133 3.62 -12.92 -6.62
C THR A 133 2.96 -13.91 -7.56
N ILE A 134 2.73 -13.47 -8.80
CA ILE A 134 2.03 -14.27 -9.81
C ILE A 134 3.00 -15.26 -10.46
N LYS A 135 2.58 -16.50 -10.64
CA LYS A 135 3.35 -17.53 -11.39
C LYS A 135 3.57 -17.08 -12.83
N THR A 136 4.80 -17.04 -13.30
CA THR A 136 5.16 -16.47 -14.61
C THR A 136 4.34 -17.06 -15.76
N LYS A 137 4.10 -18.37 -15.74
CA LYS A 137 3.29 -19.07 -16.75
C LYS A 137 1.80 -18.68 -16.76
N LEU A 138 1.31 -18.04 -15.71
CA LEU A 138 -0.10 -17.66 -15.55
C LEU A 138 -0.35 -16.14 -15.65
N LEU A 139 0.67 -15.34 -15.94
CA LEU A 139 0.57 -13.87 -16.01
C LEU A 139 -0.53 -13.41 -16.98
N LEU A 140 -0.56 -13.92 -18.19
CA LEU A 140 -1.58 -13.53 -19.18
C LEU A 140 -3.00 -13.88 -18.74
N SER A 141 -3.18 -15.08 -18.16
CA SER A 141 -4.47 -15.52 -17.62
C SER A 141 -4.94 -14.63 -16.47
N PHE A 142 -4.04 -14.30 -15.55
CA PHE A 142 -4.32 -13.40 -14.43
C PHE A 142 -4.77 -12.02 -14.93
N TRP A 143 -3.98 -11.37 -15.78
CA TRP A 143 -4.26 -10.01 -16.24
C TRP A 143 -5.52 -9.89 -17.10
N LYS A 144 -5.90 -10.93 -17.83
CA LYS A 144 -7.20 -10.98 -18.52
C LYS A 144 -8.39 -11.01 -17.55
N PHE A 145 -8.16 -11.46 -16.30
CA PHE A 145 -9.23 -11.57 -15.30
C PHE A 145 -9.35 -10.35 -14.39
N VAL A 146 -8.26 -9.61 -14.16
CA VAL A 146 -8.23 -8.44 -13.25
C VAL A 146 -9.35 -7.44 -13.50
N PRO A 147 -9.69 -7.00 -14.75
CA PRO A 147 -10.78 -6.03 -14.96
C PRO A 147 -12.13 -6.51 -14.42
N LYS A 148 -12.41 -7.81 -14.47
CA LYS A 148 -13.67 -8.40 -14.00
C LYS A 148 -13.78 -8.45 -12.47
N SER A 149 -12.66 -8.46 -11.76
CA SER A 149 -12.64 -8.53 -10.29
C SER A 149 -12.95 -7.19 -9.61
N GLN A 150 -12.94 -6.09 -10.37
CA GLN A 150 -13.01 -4.73 -9.84
C GLN A 150 -14.34 -4.03 -10.14
N THR A 151 -15.28 -4.74 -10.77
CA THR A 151 -16.50 -4.17 -11.35
C THR A 151 -17.34 -3.34 -10.38
N HIS A 152 -17.20 -3.50 -9.06
CA HIS A 152 -17.96 -2.76 -8.06
C HIS A 152 -17.08 -2.09 -7.00
N LEU A 153 -15.77 -2.07 -7.20
CA LEU A 153 -14.87 -1.46 -6.23
C LEU A 153 -15.04 0.06 -6.17
N PHE A 154 -15.13 0.68 -7.33
CA PHE A 154 -15.20 2.14 -7.45
C PHE A 154 -16.60 2.71 -7.20
N ASP A 155 -17.62 1.85 -7.14
CA ASP A 155 -19.00 2.23 -6.84
C ASP A 155 -19.27 2.20 -5.32
N ASN A 156 -18.30 1.81 -4.51
CA ASN A 156 -18.44 1.73 -3.05
C ASN A 156 -18.10 3.09 -2.41
N GLU A 157 -19.12 3.75 -1.85
CA GLU A 157 -19.00 5.06 -1.19
C GLU A 157 -18.04 5.06 0.02
N GLY A 158 -17.76 3.90 0.59
CA GLY A 158 -16.81 3.76 1.70
C GLY A 158 -15.36 3.61 1.25
N LEU A 159 -15.07 3.48 -0.05
CA LEU A 159 -13.71 3.46 -0.58
C LEU A 159 -13.19 4.89 -0.74
N LEU A 160 -12.18 5.25 0.03
CA LEU A 160 -11.61 6.60 0.05
C LEU A 160 -10.43 6.76 -0.90
N PHE A 161 -9.62 5.71 -1.01
CA PHE A 161 -8.48 5.68 -1.90
C PHE A 161 -8.12 4.24 -2.28
N THR A 162 -7.65 4.03 -3.50
CA THR A 162 -7.04 2.77 -3.91
C THR A 162 -5.99 2.99 -4.97
N LYS A 163 -4.91 2.22 -4.88
CA LYS A 163 -3.81 2.25 -5.85
C LYS A 163 -3.20 0.87 -6.02
N GLY A 164 -3.02 0.46 -7.26
CA GLY A 164 -2.16 -0.67 -7.58
C GLY A 164 -0.70 -0.26 -7.37
N ILE A 165 0.04 -1.04 -6.62
CA ILE A 165 1.46 -0.85 -6.33
C ILE A 165 2.22 -2.14 -6.66
N GLY A 166 3.52 -2.07 -6.91
CA GLY A 166 4.29 -3.28 -7.27
C GLY A 166 5.79 -3.09 -7.18
N GLU A 167 6.49 -4.16 -6.80
CA GLU A 167 7.96 -4.24 -6.78
C GLU A 167 8.50 -4.56 -8.17
N VAL A 168 7.85 -5.50 -8.86
CA VAL A 168 8.19 -5.92 -10.22
C VAL A 168 6.93 -5.84 -11.06
N PRO A 169 6.92 -5.01 -12.13
CA PRO A 169 5.77 -4.86 -13.00
C PRO A 169 5.19 -6.20 -13.44
N PHE A 170 3.88 -6.30 -13.47
CA PHE A 170 3.08 -7.46 -13.88
C PHE A 170 3.19 -8.71 -13.00
N LYS A 171 4.27 -8.88 -12.21
CA LYS A 171 4.57 -10.13 -11.51
C LYS A 171 4.45 -10.04 -9.99
N GLN A 172 4.97 -8.97 -9.38
CA GLN A 172 4.91 -8.74 -7.93
C GLN A 172 4.05 -7.51 -7.67
N MET A 173 2.77 -7.77 -7.48
CA MET A 173 1.75 -6.75 -7.42
C MET A 173 1.08 -6.73 -6.05
N ALA A 174 0.69 -5.55 -5.64
CA ALA A 174 -0.17 -5.35 -4.49
C ALA A 174 -1.24 -4.30 -4.82
N THR A 175 -2.31 -4.34 -4.05
CA THR A 175 -3.31 -3.28 -4.00
C THR A 175 -3.29 -2.69 -2.60
N PHE A 176 -3.13 -1.40 -2.52
CA PHE A 176 -3.42 -0.62 -1.32
C PHE A 176 -4.81 -0.03 -1.46
N SER A 177 -5.63 -0.11 -0.40
CA SER A 177 -6.94 0.53 -0.33
C SER A 177 -7.17 1.12 1.04
N LEU A 178 -7.78 2.31 1.08
CA LEU A 178 -8.20 3.02 2.28
C LEU A 178 -9.72 3.11 2.30
N TRP A 179 -10.32 2.79 3.43
CA TRP A 179 -11.75 2.68 3.65
C TRP A 179 -12.19 3.55 4.81
N LYS A 180 -13.38 4.06 4.74
CA LYS A 180 -14.00 4.88 5.78
C LYS A 180 -14.05 4.15 7.12
N ASP A 181 -14.39 2.86 7.09
CA ASP A 181 -14.52 2.01 8.26
C ASP A 181 -14.42 0.52 7.88
N GLU A 182 -14.47 -0.34 8.90
CA GLU A 182 -14.41 -1.79 8.72
C GLU A 182 -15.66 -2.36 8.06
N HIS A 183 -16.82 -1.75 8.25
CA HIS A 183 -18.07 -2.17 7.62
C HIS A 183 -18.00 -2.00 6.09
N ALA A 184 -17.51 -0.87 5.62
CA ALA A 184 -17.34 -0.60 4.19
C ALA A 184 -16.39 -1.61 3.52
N LEU A 185 -15.23 -1.89 4.15
CA LEU A 185 -14.30 -2.90 3.67
C LEU A 185 -14.94 -4.30 3.64
N ASN A 186 -15.62 -4.72 4.71
CA ASN A 186 -16.25 -6.03 4.80
C ASN A 186 -17.40 -6.19 3.80
N SER A 187 -18.22 -5.15 3.63
CA SER A 187 -19.29 -5.14 2.62
C SER A 187 -18.73 -5.40 1.22
N PHE A 188 -17.67 -4.71 0.84
CA PHE A 188 -17.00 -4.97 -0.44
C PHE A 188 -16.42 -6.38 -0.51
N ALA A 189 -15.70 -6.82 0.53
CA ALA A 189 -14.98 -8.10 0.51
C ALA A 189 -15.91 -9.31 0.42
N TYR A 190 -17.08 -9.28 1.07
CA TYR A 190 -17.96 -10.42 1.21
C TYR A 190 -19.25 -10.33 0.39
N GLN A 191 -19.71 -9.12 0.03
CA GLN A 191 -20.97 -8.94 -0.71
C GLN A 191 -20.76 -8.70 -2.21
N SER A 192 -19.58 -8.28 -2.64
CA SER A 192 -19.27 -8.09 -4.07
C SER A 192 -19.16 -9.45 -4.77
N LYS A 193 -20.17 -9.79 -5.57
CA LYS A 193 -20.18 -11.04 -6.38
C LYS A 193 -18.93 -11.18 -7.27
N GLY A 194 -18.39 -10.07 -7.77
CA GLY A 194 -17.16 -10.04 -8.57
C GLY A 194 -15.92 -10.43 -7.76
N HIS A 195 -15.80 -9.89 -6.55
CA HIS A 195 -14.66 -10.15 -5.66
C HIS A 195 -14.68 -11.59 -5.12
N VAL A 196 -15.83 -12.07 -4.68
CA VAL A 196 -15.99 -13.47 -4.23
C VAL A 196 -15.67 -14.47 -5.34
N LYS A 197 -16.12 -14.20 -6.59
CA LYS A 197 -15.74 -15.01 -7.76
C LYS A 197 -14.24 -14.96 -8.04
N ALA A 198 -13.59 -13.81 -7.85
CA ALA A 198 -12.15 -13.66 -8.02
C ALA A 198 -11.39 -14.52 -7.01
N ILE A 199 -11.75 -14.46 -5.73
CA ILE A 199 -11.15 -15.29 -4.67
C ILE A 199 -11.33 -16.78 -5.00
N GLY A 200 -12.53 -17.22 -5.39
CA GLY A 200 -12.80 -18.60 -5.77
C GLY A 200 -11.94 -19.07 -6.95
N LYS A 201 -11.79 -18.24 -7.99
CA LYS A 201 -10.93 -18.55 -9.14
C LYS A 201 -9.44 -18.57 -8.78
N THR A 202 -8.98 -17.64 -7.93
CA THR A 202 -7.60 -17.61 -7.44
C THR A 202 -7.21 -18.94 -6.80
N ARG A 203 -8.08 -19.48 -5.94
CA ARG A 203 -7.88 -20.79 -5.30
C ARG A 203 -7.89 -21.94 -6.31
N LYS A 204 -8.82 -21.92 -7.27
CA LYS A 204 -8.97 -22.98 -8.29
C LYS A 204 -7.83 -22.99 -9.30
N LEU A 205 -7.34 -21.83 -9.72
CA LEU A 205 -6.33 -21.69 -10.78
C LEU A 205 -4.91 -21.60 -10.24
N ASP A 206 -4.75 -21.49 -8.91
CA ASP A 206 -3.46 -21.46 -8.23
C ASP A 206 -2.46 -20.45 -8.87
N TRP A 207 -2.96 -19.21 -9.10
CA TRP A 207 -2.19 -18.17 -9.80
C TRP A 207 -0.95 -17.72 -9.03
N TYR A 208 -0.97 -17.82 -7.69
CA TYR A 208 0.03 -17.19 -6.84
C TYR A 208 1.14 -18.17 -6.44
N LYS A 209 2.37 -17.71 -6.53
CA LYS A 209 3.53 -18.34 -5.90
C LYS A 209 3.60 -17.99 -4.42
N GLU A 210 3.20 -16.77 -4.10
CA GLU A 210 3.17 -16.22 -2.76
C GLU A 210 2.08 -15.16 -2.68
N GLU A 211 1.38 -15.08 -1.57
CA GLU A 211 0.38 -14.06 -1.31
C GLU A 211 0.46 -13.56 0.13
N LEU A 212 -0.03 -12.34 0.33
CA LEU A 212 -0.20 -11.74 1.64
C LEU A 212 -1.44 -10.84 1.62
N PHE A 213 -2.22 -10.93 2.67
CA PHE A 213 -3.30 -10.00 3.00
C PHE A 213 -3.03 -9.40 4.37
N ALA A 214 -3.09 -8.08 4.49
CA ALA A 214 -2.98 -7.37 5.74
C ALA A 214 -4.03 -6.27 5.84
N ARG A 215 -4.60 -6.11 7.05
CA ARG A 215 -5.56 -5.06 7.40
C ARG A 215 -5.00 -4.23 8.55
N PHE A 216 -5.19 -2.93 8.45
CA PHE A 216 -4.62 -1.96 9.38
C PHE A 216 -5.68 -0.98 9.85
N GLN A 217 -5.51 -0.44 11.06
CA GLN A 217 -6.13 0.81 11.48
C GLN A 217 -5.15 1.96 11.23
N VAL A 218 -5.65 3.03 10.62
CA VAL A 218 -4.88 4.25 10.36
C VAL A 218 -5.10 5.21 11.52
N PHE A 219 -4.01 5.74 12.09
CA PHE A 219 -4.10 6.60 13.27
C PHE A 219 -3.45 7.98 13.09
N LYS A 220 -2.62 8.16 12.04
CA LYS A 220 -1.92 9.41 11.78
C LYS A 220 -1.65 9.61 10.30
N PHE A 221 -1.66 10.87 9.85
CA PHE A 221 -1.35 11.27 8.48
C PHE A 221 -0.30 12.37 8.48
N ILE A 222 0.58 12.40 7.44
CA ILE A 222 1.48 13.50 7.12
C ILE A 222 1.28 13.88 5.66
N GLY A 223 1.20 15.17 5.37
CA GLY A 223 0.96 15.68 4.01
C GLY A 223 -0.50 15.50 3.57
N ASP A 224 -0.74 15.73 2.28
CA ASP A 224 -2.07 15.65 1.70
C ASP A 224 -2.07 14.83 0.40
N TRP A 225 -3.21 14.23 0.13
CA TRP A 225 -3.54 13.62 -1.15
C TRP A 225 -4.96 14.01 -1.51
N GLU A 226 -5.24 14.16 -2.79
CA GLU A 226 -6.61 14.42 -3.26
C GLU A 226 -7.52 13.24 -2.90
N LEU A 227 -8.03 13.28 -1.69
CA LEU A 227 -9.06 12.38 -1.22
C LEU A 227 -10.37 13.14 -1.27
N ASN A 228 -11.42 12.49 -1.76
CA ASN A 228 -12.79 12.97 -1.59
C ASN A 228 -13.21 12.80 -0.11
N MET A 229 -12.44 13.39 0.81
CA MET A 229 -12.69 13.26 2.24
C MET A 229 -12.89 14.61 2.92
N PRO A 230 -13.88 14.70 3.82
CA PRO A 230 -13.85 15.68 4.88
C PRO A 230 -12.84 15.19 5.95
N ILE A 231 -11.54 15.40 5.72
CA ILE A 231 -10.56 15.24 6.80
C ILE A 231 -10.65 16.50 7.64
N ASN A 232 -11.23 16.40 8.83
CA ASN A 232 -10.96 17.36 9.88
C ASN A 232 -9.46 17.27 10.19
N GLN A 233 -8.70 18.22 9.67
CA GLN A 233 -7.34 18.51 10.08
C GLN A 233 -7.43 19.11 11.47
N ASN A 234 -7.50 18.31 12.51
CA ASN A 234 -7.32 18.77 13.87
C ASN A 234 -6.06 18.14 14.46
N SER A 235 -5.12 19.07 14.71
CA SER A 235 -3.90 19.12 15.50
C SER A 235 -2.67 18.48 14.91
#